data_d5039738c3510e671f3425b63bfed9c1
#
_entry.id   d5039738c3510e671f3425b63bfed9c1
#
_cell.length_a   1.000
_cell.length_b   1.000
_cell.length_c   1.000
_cell.angle_alpha   90.00
_cell.angle_beta   90.00
_cell.angle_gamma   90.00
#
_symmetry.space_group_name_H-M   'P 1'
#
loop_
_entity.id
_entity.type
_entity.pdbx_description
1 polymer ?
#
loop_
_entity_poly.entity_id
_entity_poly.type
_entity_poly.pdbx_seq_one_letter_code
_entity_poly.pdbx_strand_id
1 'polypeptide(L)'
;MKNIFKKNGAVFFLSISLVLLNCNCTNSNKGASSQQMVKDYYAAYEKKDWGLMEPILAEGFTFTSPAGDDHINLNLYKKRCWPNANKTKKFDLEKIIIDGDEAYATYNGWTTDGKLFRNTELFKFKDGKIISNECFFGTGVSFPNNTNTGK
;
A
#
# COMPACT_ATOMS: atom_id res chain seq x y z
N MET A 1 12.37 81.82 33.23
CA MET A 1 13.17 80.58 33.24
C MET A 1 12.21 79.42 33.29
N LYS A 2 11.98 78.79 32.15
CA LYS A 2 11.02 77.64 32.01
C LYS A 2 11.80 76.38 31.67
N ASN A 3 11.81 75.46 32.62
CA ASN A 3 12.40 74.16 32.43
C ASN A 3 11.43 73.25 31.65
N ILE A 4 11.88 72.74 30.49
CA ILE A 4 11.15 71.80 29.66
C ILE A 4 11.64 70.40 30.00
N PHE A 5 10.80 69.56 30.60
CA PHE A 5 11.01 68.15 30.84
C PHE A 5 10.79 67.39 29.51
N LYS A 6 11.84 66.78 28.95
CA LYS A 6 11.73 65.78 27.87
C LYS A 6 11.34 64.44 28.49
N LYS A 7 10.16 63.93 28.15
CA LYS A 7 9.77 62.54 28.38
C LYS A 7 10.34 61.64 27.31
N ASN A 8 11.24 60.76 27.68
CA ASN A 8 11.69 59.67 26.81
C ASN A 8 10.68 58.53 26.90
N GLY A 9 9.89 58.31 25.82
CA GLY A 9 9.03 57.16 25.67
C GLY A 9 9.85 55.99 25.16
N ALA A 10 10.03 54.97 25.99
CA ALA A 10 10.57 53.70 25.57
C ALA A 10 9.47 52.92 24.84
N VAL A 11 9.66 52.68 23.54
CA VAL A 11 8.80 51.80 22.73
C VAL A 11 9.28 50.38 22.93
N PHE A 12 8.51 49.61 23.69
CA PHE A 12 8.73 48.15 23.79
C PHE A 12 8.19 47.48 22.53
N PHE A 13 9.08 47.02 21.65
CA PHE A 13 8.72 46.11 20.57
C PHE A 13 8.50 44.72 21.16
N LEU A 14 7.24 44.32 21.27
CA LEU A 14 6.85 42.98 21.60
C LEU A 14 6.99 42.11 20.31
N SER A 15 8.09 41.41 20.19
CA SER A 15 8.28 40.46 19.09
C SER A 15 7.43 39.22 19.36
N ILE A 16 6.29 39.11 18.66
CA ILE A 16 5.47 37.90 18.64
C ILE A 16 6.20 36.90 17.74
N SER A 17 6.90 35.94 18.35
CA SER A 17 7.44 34.77 17.63
C SER A 17 6.28 33.86 17.25
N LEU A 18 5.89 33.93 15.98
CA LEU A 18 4.93 33.01 15.37
C LEU A 18 5.60 31.64 15.22
N VAL A 19 5.39 30.76 16.20
CA VAL A 19 5.79 29.35 16.10
C VAL A 19 4.86 28.69 15.09
N LEU A 20 5.33 28.52 13.85
CA LEU A 20 4.67 27.70 12.87
C LEU A 20 4.79 26.23 13.32
N LEU A 21 3.73 25.70 13.91
CA LEU A 21 3.55 24.26 14.07
C LEU A 21 3.42 23.67 12.65
N ASN A 22 4.53 23.18 12.12
CA ASN A 22 4.49 22.31 10.95
C ASN A 22 3.83 21.00 11.36
N CYS A 23 2.50 20.93 11.21
CA CYS A 23 1.76 19.70 11.38
C CYS A 23 2.19 18.74 10.26
N ASN A 24 2.91 17.66 10.61
CA ASN A 24 3.31 16.61 9.69
C ASN A 24 2.08 15.79 9.19
N CYS A 25 1.19 16.44 8.45
CA CYS A 25 0.03 15.77 7.82
C CYS A 25 0.39 14.92 6.60
N THR A 26 1.64 14.95 6.15
CA THR A 26 2.05 14.25 4.91
C THR A 26 2.10 12.74 5.06
N ASN A 27 2.37 12.22 6.26
CA ASN A 27 2.55 10.78 6.46
C ASN A 27 1.23 10.00 6.52
N SER A 28 0.17 10.61 7.07
CA SER A 28 -1.16 9.98 7.14
C SER A 28 -1.83 9.86 5.77
N ASN A 29 -1.67 10.87 4.91
CA ASN A 29 -2.21 10.85 3.55
C ASN A 29 -1.50 9.83 2.64
N LYS A 30 -0.19 9.65 2.82
CA LYS A 30 0.59 8.67 2.06
C LYS A 30 0.17 7.24 2.42
N GLY A 31 0.01 6.93 3.70
CA GLY A 31 -0.45 5.62 4.17
C GLY A 31 -1.86 5.28 3.68
N ALA A 32 -2.79 6.25 3.69
CA ALA A 32 -4.14 6.06 3.16
C ALA A 32 -4.14 5.80 1.64
N SER A 33 -3.28 6.49 0.88
CA SER A 33 -3.09 6.26 -0.57
C SER A 33 -2.52 4.88 -0.85
N SER A 34 -1.50 4.43 -0.09
CA SER A 34 -0.90 3.10 -0.24
C SER A 34 -1.88 1.99 0.10
N GLN A 35 -2.67 2.16 1.16
CA GLN A 35 -3.72 1.21 1.52
C GLN A 35 -4.79 1.08 0.42
N GLN A 36 -5.20 2.20 -0.19
CA GLN A 36 -6.15 2.16 -1.29
C GLN A 36 -5.57 1.46 -2.51
N MET A 37 -4.30 1.71 -2.84
CA MET A 37 -3.61 1.08 -3.96
C MET A 37 -3.51 -0.45 -3.82
N VAL A 38 -3.29 -0.95 -2.58
CA VAL A 38 -3.37 -2.40 -2.30
C VAL A 38 -4.77 -2.93 -2.58
N LYS A 39 -5.82 -2.23 -2.15
CA LYS A 39 -7.21 -2.63 -2.44
C LYS A 39 -7.52 -2.64 -3.93
N ASP A 40 -7.04 -1.62 -4.65
CA ASP A 40 -7.24 -1.51 -6.11
C ASP A 40 -6.52 -2.63 -6.86
N TYR A 41 -5.34 -3.07 -6.38
CA TYR A 41 -4.62 -4.22 -6.91
C TYR A 41 -5.47 -5.50 -6.88
N TYR A 42 -6.06 -5.84 -5.72
CA TYR A 42 -6.92 -7.02 -5.60
C TYR A 42 -8.24 -6.85 -6.36
N ALA A 43 -8.82 -5.64 -6.35
CA ALA A 43 -10.02 -5.35 -7.12
C ALA A 43 -9.82 -5.52 -8.64
N ALA A 44 -8.64 -5.16 -9.16
CA ALA A 44 -8.29 -5.40 -10.56
C ALA A 44 -8.27 -6.91 -10.90
N TYR A 45 -7.70 -7.73 -10.01
CA TYR A 45 -7.73 -9.19 -10.15
C TYR A 45 -9.15 -9.76 -10.16
N GLU A 46 -10.00 -9.33 -9.20
CA GLU A 46 -11.40 -9.80 -9.12
C GLU A 46 -12.20 -9.42 -10.35
N LYS A 47 -12.00 -8.20 -10.86
CA LYS A 47 -12.63 -7.70 -12.08
C LYS A 47 -12.01 -8.27 -13.37
N LYS A 48 -10.82 -8.91 -13.26
CA LYS A 48 -10.07 -9.43 -14.40
C LYS A 48 -9.73 -8.34 -15.41
N ASP A 49 -9.52 -7.14 -14.92
CA ASP A 49 -9.31 -5.94 -15.73
C ASP A 49 -7.87 -5.43 -15.58
N TRP A 50 -7.04 -5.73 -16.60
CA TRP A 50 -5.67 -5.23 -16.66
C TRP A 50 -5.59 -3.71 -16.75
N GLY A 51 -6.59 -3.07 -17.34
CA GLY A 51 -6.67 -1.62 -17.43
C GLY A 51 -6.78 -0.92 -16.07
N LEU A 52 -7.26 -1.63 -15.03
CA LEU A 52 -7.24 -1.17 -13.64
C LEU A 52 -5.90 -1.48 -12.96
N MET A 53 -5.21 -2.56 -13.35
CA MET A 53 -3.95 -2.98 -12.77
C MET A 53 -2.78 -2.13 -13.27
N GLU A 54 -2.65 -1.96 -14.57
CA GLU A 54 -1.50 -1.32 -15.19
C GLU A 54 -1.22 0.11 -14.67
N PRO A 55 -2.22 0.98 -14.46
CA PRO A 55 -2.00 2.34 -13.96
C PRO A 55 -1.42 2.42 -12.55
N ILE A 56 -1.57 1.41 -11.72
CA ILE A 56 -1.05 1.40 -10.34
C ILE A 56 0.34 0.79 -10.22
N LEU A 57 0.83 0.11 -11.26
CA LEU A 57 2.17 -0.47 -11.30
C LEU A 57 3.18 0.50 -11.93
N ALA A 58 4.40 0.51 -11.41
CA ALA A 58 5.51 1.26 -12.01
C ALA A 58 6.03 0.56 -13.27
N GLU A 59 6.64 1.32 -14.18
CA GLU A 59 7.30 0.75 -15.36
C GLU A 59 8.39 -0.28 -14.98
N GLY A 60 9.16 0.02 -13.93
CA GLY A 60 10.18 -0.88 -13.36
C GLY A 60 9.64 -1.87 -12.32
N PHE A 61 8.34 -2.16 -12.32
CA PHE A 61 7.73 -3.11 -11.37
C PHE A 61 8.38 -4.49 -11.43
N THR A 62 8.55 -5.10 -10.24
CA THR A 62 9.03 -6.48 -10.09
C THR A 62 8.08 -7.32 -9.25
N PHE A 63 8.02 -8.60 -9.55
CA PHE A 63 7.25 -9.57 -8.79
C PHE A 63 8.12 -10.76 -8.38
N THR A 64 7.94 -11.22 -7.13
CA THR A 64 8.62 -12.38 -6.58
C THR A 64 7.60 -13.33 -5.94
N SER A 65 7.77 -14.63 -6.15
CA SER A 65 6.95 -15.65 -5.50
C SER A 65 7.70 -16.99 -5.36
N PRO A 66 7.29 -17.83 -4.39
CA PRO A 66 7.86 -19.19 -4.24
C PRO A 66 7.61 -20.12 -5.43
N ALA A 67 6.79 -19.73 -6.41
CA ALA A 67 6.52 -20.50 -7.62
C ALA A 67 7.63 -20.40 -8.69
N GLY A 68 8.80 -19.88 -8.31
CA GLY A 68 9.95 -19.70 -9.20
C GLY A 68 9.95 -18.36 -9.94
N ASP A 69 9.25 -17.38 -9.41
CA ASP A 69 9.32 -16.00 -9.88
C ASP A 69 10.30 -15.24 -8.97
N ASP A 70 11.44 -14.82 -9.52
CA ASP A 70 12.43 -14.04 -8.80
C ASP A 70 12.66 -12.71 -9.52
N HIS A 71 12.13 -11.63 -8.94
CA HIS A 71 12.18 -10.27 -9.47
C HIS A 71 11.80 -10.17 -10.96
N ILE A 72 10.80 -10.95 -11.38
CA ILE A 72 10.32 -10.91 -12.76
C ILE A 72 9.72 -9.53 -13.05
N ASN A 73 10.00 -9.01 -14.25
CA ASN A 73 9.52 -7.69 -14.67
C ASN A 73 8.03 -7.69 -15.02
N LEU A 74 7.48 -6.48 -15.23
CA LEU A 74 6.07 -6.27 -15.54
C LEU A 74 5.56 -7.11 -16.74
N ASN A 75 6.36 -7.25 -17.80
CA ASN A 75 5.95 -8.02 -18.97
C ASN A 75 5.83 -9.51 -18.65
N LEU A 76 6.79 -10.06 -17.90
CA LEU A 76 6.73 -11.46 -17.45
C LEU A 76 5.61 -11.67 -16.44
N TYR A 77 5.39 -10.73 -15.51
CA TYR A 77 4.27 -10.77 -14.58
C TYR A 77 2.93 -10.81 -15.33
N LYS A 78 2.72 -9.92 -16.30
CA LYS A 78 1.52 -9.91 -17.14
C LYS A 78 1.32 -11.23 -17.88
N LYS A 79 2.40 -11.84 -18.36
CA LYS A 79 2.34 -13.11 -19.10
C LYS A 79 2.13 -14.33 -18.21
N ARG A 80 2.79 -14.41 -17.04
CA ARG A 80 2.85 -15.62 -16.19
C ARG A 80 1.85 -15.60 -15.05
N CYS A 81 1.71 -14.44 -14.36
CA CYS A 81 0.96 -14.33 -13.11
C CYS A 81 -0.45 -13.79 -13.34
N TRP A 82 -0.61 -12.77 -14.18
CA TRP A 82 -1.92 -12.16 -14.46
C TRP A 82 -3.00 -13.15 -14.95
N PRO A 83 -2.72 -14.20 -15.76
CA PRO A 83 -3.74 -15.18 -16.14
C PRO A 83 -4.44 -15.88 -14.97
N ASN A 84 -3.83 -15.86 -13.77
CA ASN A 84 -4.47 -16.39 -12.56
C ASN A 84 -5.70 -15.56 -12.16
N ALA A 85 -5.86 -14.33 -12.62
CA ALA A 85 -7.08 -13.55 -12.44
C ALA A 85 -8.31 -14.32 -12.96
N ASN A 86 -8.19 -15.06 -14.06
CA ASN A 86 -9.29 -15.86 -14.60
C ASN A 86 -9.69 -17.03 -13.69
N LYS A 87 -8.78 -17.49 -12.83
CA LYS A 87 -9.01 -18.55 -11.85
C LYS A 87 -9.43 -18.01 -10.49
N THR A 88 -9.36 -16.70 -10.28
CA THR A 88 -9.70 -16.05 -9.03
C THR A 88 -11.17 -15.63 -9.03
N LYS A 89 -11.88 -15.96 -7.96
CA LYS A 89 -13.26 -15.56 -7.73
C LYS A 89 -13.36 -14.30 -6.89
N LYS A 90 -12.65 -14.27 -5.76
CA LYS A 90 -12.63 -13.13 -4.84
C LYS A 90 -11.44 -13.17 -3.90
N PHE A 91 -11.14 -12.03 -3.30
CA PHE A 91 -10.26 -11.89 -2.16
C PHE A 91 -11.04 -11.35 -0.94
N ASP A 92 -10.64 -11.78 0.23
CA ASP A 92 -11.10 -11.27 1.51
C ASP A 92 -9.88 -10.76 2.27
N LEU A 93 -9.67 -9.45 2.20
CA LEU A 93 -8.51 -8.78 2.80
C LEU A 93 -8.72 -8.70 4.30
N GLU A 94 -8.02 -9.54 5.05
CA GLU A 94 -8.14 -9.58 6.50
C GLU A 94 -7.39 -8.43 7.17
N LYS A 95 -6.20 -8.10 6.64
CA LYS A 95 -5.35 -7.08 7.23
C LYS A 95 -4.44 -6.44 6.19
N ILE A 96 -4.35 -5.12 6.24
CA ILE A 96 -3.34 -4.34 5.54
C ILE A 96 -2.60 -3.52 6.58
N ILE A 97 -1.28 -3.70 6.65
CA ILE A 97 -0.38 -2.93 7.53
C ILE A 97 0.49 -2.07 6.63
N ILE A 98 0.51 -0.77 6.88
CA ILE A 98 1.38 0.19 6.19
C ILE A 98 2.55 0.52 7.11
N ASP A 99 3.76 0.39 6.59
CA ASP A 99 4.99 0.80 7.27
C ASP A 99 5.86 1.60 6.27
N GLY A 100 5.81 2.91 6.40
CA GLY A 100 6.52 3.82 5.49
C GLY A 100 6.10 3.65 4.03
N ASP A 101 7.01 3.13 3.22
CA ASP A 101 6.84 2.87 1.79
C ASP A 101 6.49 1.42 1.48
N GLU A 102 6.12 0.65 2.49
CA GLU A 102 5.79 -0.76 2.37
C GLU A 102 4.39 -1.04 2.91
N ALA A 103 3.77 -2.11 2.42
CA ALA A 103 2.53 -2.65 2.95
C ALA A 103 2.56 -4.17 2.97
N TYR A 104 2.09 -4.75 4.07
CA TYR A 104 1.77 -6.17 4.14
C TYR A 104 0.26 -6.35 4.06
N ALA A 105 -0.18 -7.19 3.14
CA ALA A 105 -1.58 -7.57 3.00
C ALA A 105 -1.75 -9.08 3.22
N THR A 106 -2.53 -9.46 4.23
CA THR A 106 -2.92 -10.85 4.47
C THR A 106 -4.36 -11.03 4.04
N TYR A 107 -4.63 -12.09 3.31
CA TYR A 107 -5.95 -12.34 2.72
C TYR A 107 -6.26 -13.83 2.57
N ASN A 108 -7.57 -14.11 2.51
CA ASN A 108 -8.10 -15.35 1.98
C ASN A 108 -8.54 -15.11 0.53
N GLY A 109 -8.15 -16.02 -0.36
CA GLY A 109 -8.57 -16.01 -1.75
C GLY A 109 -9.40 -17.26 -2.09
N TRP A 110 -10.37 -17.10 -2.97
CA TRP A 110 -11.15 -18.22 -3.51
C TRP A 110 -10.95 -18.31 -5.01
N THR A 111 -10.71 -19.51 -5.45
CA THR A 111 -10.68 -19.82 -6.88
C THR A 111 -12.10 -19.97 -7.43
N THR A 112 -12.24 -19.92 -8.74
CA THR A 112 -13.53 -20.11 -9.43
C THR A 112 -14.10 -21.52 -9.25
N ASP A 113 -13.24 -22.52 -8.96
CA ASP A 113 -13.64 -23.90 -8.62
C ASP A 113 -13.88 -24.11 -7.10
N GLY A 114 -13.89 -23.00 -6.33
CA GLY A 114 -14.27 -23.02 -4.92
C GLY A 114 -13.17 -23.35 -3.92
N LYS A 115 -11.92 -23.51 -4.36
CA LYS A 115 -10.80 -23.74 -3.44
C LYS A 115 -10.41 -22.48 -2.70
N LEU A 116 -10.14 -22.62 -1.41
CA LEU A 116 -9.64 -21.59 -0.53
C LEU A 116 -8.10 -21.66 -0.50
N PHE A 117 -7.46 -20.48 -0.60
CA PHE A 117 -6.04 -20.31 -0.32
C PHE A 117 -5.82 -19.08 0.56
N ARG A 118 -4.67 -19.02 1.23
CA ARG A 118 -4.30 -17.92 2.11
C ARG A 118 -2.86 -17.52 1.85
N ASN A 119 -2.65 -16.23 1.61
CA ASN A 119 -1.33 -15.67 1.35
C ASN A 119 -1.12 -14.40 2.16
N THR A 120 0.14 -13.99 2.23
CA THR A 120 0.56 -12.64 2.62
C THR A 120 1.38 -12.09 1.48
N GLU A 121 1.20 -10.81 1.16
CA GLU A 121 1.99 -10.12 0.14
C GLU A 121 2.61 -8.85 0.73
N LEU A 122 3.87 -8.60 0.35
CA LEU A 122 4.60 -7.37 0.61
C LEU A 122 4.57 -6.51 -0.66
N PHE A 123 4.07 -5.30 -0.52
CA PHE A 123 4.08 -4.26 -1.55
C PHE A 123 5.09 -3.19 -1.19
N LYS A 124 5.84 -2.68 -2.16
CA LYS A 124 6.67 -1.49 -2.01
C LYS A 124 6.20 -0.40 -2.94
N PHE A 125 6.21 0.84 -2.44
CA PHE A 125 5.67 2.01 -3.16
C PHE A 125 6.74 3.05 -3.39
N LYS A 126 6.67 3.68 -4.56
CA LYS A 126 7.46 4.87 -4.89
C LYS A 126 6.66 5.73 -5.86
N ASP A 127 6.68 7.05 -5.65
CA ASP A 127 6.07 8.04 -6.54
C ASP A 127 4.60 7.74 -6.91
N GLY A 128 3.83 7.24 -5.91
CA GLY A 128 2.42 6.90 -6.10
C GLY A 128 2.17 5.65 -6.95
N LYS A 129 3.14 4.74 -7.03
CA LYS A 129 3.06 3.47 -7.78
C LYS A 129 3.57 2.31 -6.93
N ILE A 130 3.11 1.11 -7.23
CA ILE A 130 3.68 -0.14 -6.73
C ILE A 130 4.92 -0.45 -7.55
N ILE A 131 6.09 -0.47 -6.91
CA ILE A 131 7.37 -0.79 -7.56
C ILE A 131 7.76 -2.26 -7.41
N SER A 132 7.24 -2.94 -6.39
CA SER A 132 7.41 -4.39 -6.25
C SER A 132 6.26 -5.01 -5.47
N ASN A 133 6.00 -6.27 -5.77
CA ASN A 133 5.14 -7.15 -4.99
C ASN A 133 5.85 -8.49 -4.77
N GLU A 134 5.87 -8.96 -3.53
CA GLU A 134 6.41 -10.24 -3.14
C GLU A 134 5.33 -11.05 -2.43
N CYS A 135 4.98 -12.21 -2.99
CA CYS A 135 3.93 -13.07 -2.46
C CYS A 135 4.52 -14.21 -1.63
N PHE A 136 4.04 -14.37 -0.41
CA PHE A 136 4.46 -15.43 0.50
C PHE A 136 3.35 -16.47 0.60
N PHE A 137 3.58 -17.65 0.04
CA PHE A 137 2.71 -18.82 0.16
C PHE A 137 3.51 -20.11 0.19
N GLY A 138 2.91 -21.17 0.71
CA GLY A 138 3.47 -22.51 0.68
C GLY A 138 2.57 -23.47 -0.09
N THR A 139 3.17 -24.53 -0.67
CA THR A 139 2.42 -25.63 -1.26
C THR A 139 2.18 -26.72 -0.22
N GLY A 140 0.97 -27.31 -0.23
CA GLY A 140 0.62 -28.44 0.66
C GLY A 140 0.42 -28.05 2.12
N VAL A 141 0.37 -26.76 2.44
CA VAL A 141 0.09 -26.29 3.81
C VAL A 141 -1.40 -26.22 4.02
N SER A 142 -1.90 -27.03 4.97
CA SER A 142 -3.26 -26.88 5.51
C SER A 142 -3.20 -26.12 6.82
N PHE A 143 -4.16 -25.22 7.02
CA PHE A 143 -4.32 -24.56 8.32
C PHE A 143 -5.15 -25.49 9.23
N PRO A 144 -4.60 -25.94 10.40
CA PRO A 144 -5.26 -26.96 11.23
C PRO A 144 -6.68 -26.60 11.68
N ASN A 145 -6.98 -25.32 11.80
CA ASN A 145 -8.28 -24.82 12.24
C ASN A 145 -9.14 -24.26 11.10
N ASN A 146 -8.80 -24.55 9.86
CA ASN A 146 -9.61 -24.15 8.71
C ASN A 146 -10.88 -25.01 8.66
N THR A 147 -11.99 -24.47 9.15
CA THR A 147 -13.33 -25.12 9.11
C THR A 147 -13.91 -25.16 7.69
N ASN A 148 -13.32 -24.45 6.74
CA ASN A 148 -13.72 -24.42 5.32
C ASN A 148 -12.95 -25.49 4.51
N THR A 149 -12.65 -26.66 5.07
CA THR A 149 -12.24 -27.79 4.27
C THR A 149 -13.42 -28.14 3.38
N GLY A 150 -13.38 -27.75 2.13
CA GLY A 150 -14.35 -28.16 1.13
C GLY A 150 -14.42 -29.69 1.05
N LYS A 151 -15.28 -30.28 1.84
CA LYS A 151 -15.84 -31.61 1.66
C LYS A 151 -17.21 -31.46 1.04
#